data_d62129e2bc8efe130a9cfcd871d781be
#
_entry.id   d62129e2bc8efe130a9cfcd871d781be
#
_cell.length_a   1.000
_cell.length_b   1.000
_cell.length_c   1.000
_cell.angle_alpha   90.00
_cell.angle_beta   90.00
_cell.angle_gamma   90.00
#
_symmetry.space_group_name_H-M   'P 1'
#
loop_
_entity.id
_entity.type
_entity.pdbx_description
1 polymer ?
#
loop_
_entity_poly.entity_id
_entity_poly.type
_entity_poly.pdbx_seq_one_letter_code
_entity_poly.pdbx_strand_id
1 'polypeptide(L)'
;MNLKKFLILLLITCCSVLPASTGNSYKIGMIHWIAYSPLNVAQVKGFFAAEGLEVDVINFGSNQELNGALEHGRIDIALDMIGSWVGMYQDGVPLTILCETDWSHGGDKIIAKHDVDMATLKGSKIGVYLNKPSVTFFLNHYLAAHKLKLSDVSIIEVEPEAMSDNFIADRFKVIVNYDPQALRAEREGNGRVVATSKTYPGCIPEGFVARTDRIKEIPEEHLAGVFRAWNKAVSWSKDKANWQEYKKILNENTFEGEAAYSDQDLQEMLSSVSIHNLSELRERNGSQGGLNTYLADLKAFLVTNGKLKRDFDPKVIFQNGVISEVLKK
;
A
#
# COMPACT_ATOMS: atom_id res chain seq x y z
N MET A 1 9.01 -87.36 -3.29
CA MET A 1 9.58 -86.25 -4.13
C MET A 1 8.58 -85.15 -4.11
N ASN A 2 8.76 -84.18 -3.15
CA ASN A 2 7.77 -83.16 -2.83
C ASN A 2 8.09 -81.83 -3.58
N LEU A 3 7.17 -81.46 -4.43
CA LEU A 3 7.25 -80.21 -5.17
C LEU A 3 6.50 -79.09 -4.41
N LYS A 4 7.26 -78.24 -3.70
CA LYS A 4 6.69 -77.05 -2.98
C LYS A 4 6.37 -75.98 -4.01
N LYS A 5 5.07 -75.65 -4.16
CA LYS A 5 4.58 -74.50 -4.95
C LYS A 5 4.83 -73.24 -4.13
N PHE A 6 5.69 -72.39 -4.65
CA PHE A 6 5.90 -71.04 -4.13
C PHE A 6 4.82 -70.09 -4.75
N LEU A 7 3.93 -69.59 -3.94
CA LEU A 7 2.93 -68.60 -4.34
C LEU A 7 3.52 -67.21 -4.06
N ILE A 8 3.91 -66.49 -5.11
CA ILE A 8 4.37 -65.09 -5.02
C ILE A 8 3.12 -64.18 -5.02
N LEU A 9 2.83 -63.63 -3.86
CA LEU A 9 1.77 -62.61 -3.69
C LEU A 9 2.33 -61.27 -4.10
N LEU A 10 1.91 -60.76 -5.27
CA LEU A 10 2.26 -59.42 -5.77
C LEU A 10 1.41 -58.38 -5.04
N LEU A 11 1.96 -57.75 -4.02
CA LEU A 11 1.33 -56.57 -3.40
C LEU A 11 1.46 -55.37 -4.33
N ILE A 12 0.40 -55.07 -5.05
CA ILE A 12 0.27 -53.77 -5.77
C ILE A 12 -0.04 -52.69 -4.73
N THR A 13 0.99 -51.97 -4.30
CA THR A 13 0.84 -50.77 -3.50
C THR A 13 0.30 -49.67 -4.43
N CYS A 14 -1.01 -49.46 -4.36
CA CYS A 14 -1.65 -48.31 -4.98
C CYS A 14 -1.20 -47.06 -4.21
N CYS A 15 -0.14 -46.38 -4.69
CA CYS A 15 0.19 -45.06 -4.22
C CYS A 15 -0.93 -44.14 -4.75
N SER A 16 -1.94 -43.91 -3.93
CA SER A 16 -2.84 -42.78 -4.10
C SER A 16 -2.00 -41.51 -3.95
N VAL A 17 -1.67 -40.88 -5.08
CA VAL A 17 -1.19 -39.50 -5.12
C VAL A 17 -2.36 -38.67 -4.61
N LEU A 18 -2.35 -38.34 -3.32
CA LEU A 18 -3.21 -37.28 -2.79
C LEU A 18 -2.84 -36.02 -3.59
N PRO A 19 -3.83 -35.32 -4.19
CA PRO A 19 -3.54 -34.01 -4.76
C PRO A 19 -2.89 -33.17 -3.66
N ALA A 20 -1.76 -32.56 -3.95
CA ALA A 20 -1.17 -31.58 -3.08
C ALA A 20 -2.30 -30.56 -2.77
N SER A 21 -2.68 -30.46 -1.51
CA SER A 21 -3.57 -29.40 -1.04
C SER A 21 -2.88 -28.10 -1.45
N THR A 22 -3.40 -27.42 -2.45
CA THR A 22 -3.03 -26.02 -2.71
C THR A 22 -3.48 -25.28 -1.46
N GLY A 23 -2.51 -24.97 -0.58
CA GLY A 23 -2.81 -24.30 0.68
C GLY A 23 -3.60 -23.03 0.39
N ASN A 24 -4.70 -22.82 1.09
CA ASN A 24 -5.54 -21.63 1.02
C ASN A 24 -5.17 -20.60 2.11
N SER A 25 -4.00 -20.74 2.70
CA SER A 25 -3.49 -19.88 3.76
C SER A 25 -2.49 -18.87 3.20
N TYR A 26 -2.71 -17.59 3.48
CA TYR A 26 -1.93 -16.48 2.97
C TYR A 26 -1.62 -15.45 4.05
N LYS A 27 -0.46 -14.81 3.93
CA LYS A 27 -0.05 -13.68 4.74
C LYS A 27 -0.09 -12.40 3.92
N ILE A 28 -0.88 -11.42 4.37
CA ILE A 28 -0.98 -10.11 3.74
C ILE A 28 -0.41 -9.06 4.68
N GLY A 29 0.65 -8.38 4.24
CA GLY A 29 1.31 -7.34 5.03
C GLY A 29 0.80 -5.94 4.71
N MET A 30 0.74 -5.09 5.74
CA MET A 30 0.44 -3.67 5.62
C MET A 30 1.18 -2.88 6.72
N ILE A 31 1.19 -1.55 6.60
CA ILE A 31 1.60 -0.64 7.68
C ILE A 31 0.38 -0.03 8.37
N HIS A 32 0.59 0.70 9.46
CA HIS A 32 -0.45 1.46 10.15
C HIS A 32 -0.90 2.64 9.28
N TRP A 33 -1.90 2.41 8.45
CA TRP A 33 -2.51 3.42 7.60
C TRP A 33 -4.02 3.18 7.48
N ILE A 34 -4.81 4.22 7.70
CA ILE A 34 -6.27 4.07 7.83
C ILE A 34 -6.93 3.53 6.55
N ALA A 35 -6.37 3.82 5.37
CA ALA A 35 -6.90 3.32 4.11
C ALA A 35 -6.78 1.80 3.95
N TYR A 36 -5.88 1.15 4.71
CA TYR A 36 -5.69 -0.31 4.66
C TYR A 36 -6.58 -1.08 5.63
N SER A 37 -7.32 -0.36 6.47
CA SER A 37 -8.25 -0.95 7.46
C SER A 37 -9.28 -1.94 6.89
N PRO A 38 -9.71 -1.90 5.60
CA PRO A 38 -10.55 -2.96 5.05
C PRO A 38 -9.93 -4.35 5.12
N LEU A 39 -8.59 -4.51 5.15
CA LEU A 39 -7.95 -5.81 5.41
C LEU A 39 -8.28 -6.33 6.81
N ASN A 40 -8.13 -5.48 7.83
CA ASN A 40 -8.47 -5.84 9.20
C ASN A 40 -9.97 -6.11 9.37
N VAL A 41 -10.81 -5.31 8.71
CA VAL A 41 -12.26 -5.57 8.68
C VAL A 41 -12.54 -6.93 8.04
N ALA A 42 -11.93 -7.26 6.90
CA ALA A 42 -12.13 -8.54 6.23
C ALA A 42 -11.71 -9.72 7.10
N GLN A 43 -10.62 -9.60 7.84
CA GLN A 43 -10.15 -10.62 8.78
C GLN A 43 -11.11 -10.75 9.97
N VAL A 44 -11.41 -9.66 10.67
CA VAL A 44 -12.26 -9.68 11.88
C VAL A 44 -13.69 -10.12 11.57
N LYS A 45 -14.24 -9.71 10.42
CA LYS A 45 -15.60 -10.08 10.00
C LYS A 45 -15.67 -11.44 9.30
N GLY A 46 -14.56 -12.16 9.16
CA GLY A 46 -14.51 -13.47 8.52
C GLY A 46 -14.81 -13.43 7.01
N PHE A 47 -14.57 -12.30 6.33
CA PHE A 47 -14.87 -12.21 4.89
C PHE A 47 -13.90 -13.03 4.05
N PHE A 48 -12.64 -13.19 4.49
CA PHE A 48 -11.71 -14.13 3.87
C PHE A 48 -12.15 -15.58 4.04
N ALA A 49 -12.58 -15.96 5.25
CA ALA A 49 -13.09 -17.31 5.52
C ALA A 49 -14.34 -17.63 4.68
N ALA A 50 -15.20 -16.63 4.42
CA ALA A 50 -16.37 -16.80 3.53
C ALA A 50 -15.98 -17.07 2.07
N GLU A 51 -14.78 -16.68 1.65
CA GLU A 51 -14.17 -16.99 0.34
C GLU A 51 -13.36 -18.30 0.36
N GLY A 52 -13.39 -19.05 1.48
CA GLY A 52 -12.63 -20.28 1.64
C GLY A 52 -11.13 -20.07 1.89
N LEU A 53 -10.73 -18.86 2.29
CA LEU A 53 -9.34 -18.47 2.51
C LEU A 53 -9.04 -18.32 4.00
N GLU A 54 -7.86 -18.76 4.40
CA GLU A 54 -7.24 -18.46 5.68
C GLU A 54 -6.21 -17.32 5.43
N VAL A 55 -6.53 -16.11 5.89
CA VAL A 55 -5.66 -14.95 5.70
C VAL A 55 -5.22 -14.40 7.05
N ASP A 56 -3.91 -14.26 7.20
CA ASP A 56 -3.27 -13.58 8.32
C ASP A 56 -2.85 -12.18 7.86
N VAL A 57 -3.50 -11.15 8.40
CA VAL A 57 -3.15 -9.75 8.13
C VAL A 57 -2.11 -9.30 9.14
N ILE A 58 -0.93 -8.94 8.67
CA ILE A 58 0.22 -8.58 9.49
C ILE A 58 0.48 -7.07 9.36
N ASN A 59 0.35 -6.35 10.48
CA ASN A 59 0.74 -4.95 10.58
C ASN A 59 2.24 -4.86 10.87
N PHE A 60 2.96 -4.10 10.07
CA PHE A 60 4.37 -3.81 10.25
C PHE A 60 4.55 -2.41 10.83
N GLY A 61 5.50 -2.26 11.74
CA GLY A 61 5.81 -0.99 12.39
C GLY A 61 6.48 0.02 11.46
N SER A 62 6.99 -0.41 10.29
CA SER A 62 7.64 0.47 9.32
C SER A 62 7.56 -0.07 7.90
N ASN A 63 7.68 0.86 6.92
CA ASN A 63 7.82 0.47 5.51
C ASN A 63 9.06 -0.41 5.27
N GLN A 64 10.15 -0.21 6.01
CA GLN A 64 11.35 -1.03 5.87
C GLN A 64 11.08 -2.48 6.25
N GLU A 65 10.34 -2.73 7.33
CA GLU A 65 9.98 -4.10 7.77
C GLU A 65 9.02 -4.77 6.78
N LEU A 66 8.00 -4.04 6.32
CA LEU A 66 7.06 -4.51 5.29
C LEU A 66 7.79 -4.90 3.99
N ASN A 67 8.64 -3.98 3.49
CA ASN A 67 9.42 -4.19 2.28
C ASN A 67 10.36 -5.40 2.41
N GLY A 68 11.06 -5.52 3.54
CA GLY A 68 11.92 -6.67 3.82
C GLY A 68 11.14 -7.98 3.96
N ALA A 69 9.94 -7.95 4.51
CA ALA A 69 9.08 -9.13 4.59
C ALA A 69 8.63 -9.61 3.20
N LEU A 70 8.23 -8.69 2.32
CA LEU A 70 7.85 -8.99 0.94
C LEU A 70 9.05 -9.48 0.12
N GLU A 71 10.17 -8.77 0.18
CA GLU A 71 11.39 -9.11 -0.57
C GLU A 71 11.88 -10.53 -0.26
N HIS A 72 11.86 -10.92 1.03
CA HIS A 72 12.31 -12.22 1.47
C HIS A 72 11.22 -13.31 1.46
N GLY A 73 10.03 -13.02 0.92
CA GLY A 73 8.93 -13.99 0.80
C GLY A 73 8.35 -14.43 2.15
N ARG A 74 8.43 -13.60 3.19
CA ARG A 74 7.81 -13.86 4.51
C ARG A 74 6.33 -13.55 4.52
N ILE A 75 5.86 -12.75 3.57
CA ILE A 75 4.46 -12.49 3.25
C ILE A 75 4.21 -12.75 1.77
N ASP A 76 2.98 -13.05 1.42
CA ASP A 76 2.56 -13.41 0.06
C ASP A 76 2.16 -12.20 -0.76
N ILE A 77 1.44 -11.29 -0.13
CA ILE A 77 0.89 -10.06 -0.71
C ILE A 77 1.18 -8.92 0.26
N ALA A 78 1.39 -7.73 -0.27
CA ALA A 78 1.51 -6.52 0.52
C ALA A 78 0.59 -5.41 0.00
N LEU A 79 0.23 -4.48 0.88
CA LEU A 79 -0.55 -3.28 0.58
C LEU A 79 0.23 -2.05 1.04
N ASP A 80 0.58 -1.17 0.09
CA ASP A 80 1.26 0.11 0.32
C ASP A 80 1.22 0.96 -0.96
N MET A 81 1.93 2.08 -0.96
CA MET A 81 2.02 3.00 -2.09
C MET A 81 2.58 2.33 -3.37
N ILE A 82 1.85 2.43 -4.47
CA ILE A 82 2.24 1.86 -5.78
C ILE A 82 3.62 2.38 -6.24
N GLY A 83 3.91 3.65 -6.06
CA GLY A 83 5.21 4.20 -6.46
C GLY A 83 6.36 3.68 -5.61
N SER A 84 6.14 3.29 -4.34
CA SER A 84 7.16 2.61 -3.52
C SER A 84 7.45 1.21 -4.06
N TRP A 85 6.43 0.49 -4.51
CA TRP A 85 6.60 -0.81 -5.19
C TRP A 85 7.39 -0.67 -6.50
N VAL A 86 7.14 0.39 -7.28
CA VAL A 86 7.99 0.70 -8.45
C VAL A 86 9.43 0.97 -8.02
N GLY A 87 9.66 1.65 -6.90
CA GLY A 87 10.99 1.87 -6.33
C GLY A 87 11.72 0.56 -6.01
N MET A 88 11.07 -0.38 -5.32
CA MET A 88 11.61 -1.71 -5.03
C MET A 88 11.90 -2.51 -6.31
N TYR A 89 11.01 -2.44 -7.31
CA TYR A 89 11.24 -3.07 -8.61
C TYR A 89 12.52 -2.53 -9.28
N GLN A 90 12.75 -1.21 -9.21
CA GLN A 90 13.97 -0.60 -9.74
C GLN A 90 15.24 -1.00 -8.98
N ASP A 91 15.09 -1.34 -7.70
CA ASP A 91 16.19 -1.84 -6.84
C ASP A 91 16.41 -3.37 -7.04
N GLY A 92 15.67 -4.01 -7.96
CA GLY A 92 15.91 -5.38 -8.41
C GLY A 92 14.89 -6.42 -7.90
N VAL A 93 13.98 -6.05 -6.99
CA VAL A 93 12.96 -6.97 -6.48
C VAL A 93 11.92 -7.26 -7.57
N PRO A 94 11.67 -8.52 -7.96
CA PRO A 94 10.68 -8.86 -8.99
C PRO A 94 9.27 -8.74 -8.41
N LEU A 95 8.57 -7.66 -8.73
CA LEU A 95 7.23 -7.35 -8.23
C LEU A 95 6.20 -7.28 -9.35
N THR A 96 4.97 -7.63 -9.01
CA THR A 96 3.77 -7.49 -9.83
C THR A 96 2.72 -6.71 -9.03
N ILE A 97 2.28 -5.58 -9.57
CA ILE A 97 1.17 -4.80 -9.03
C ILE A 97 -0.12 -5.49 -9.45
N LEU A 98 -1.03 -5.71 -8.49
CA LEU A 98 -2.23 -6.52 -8.68
C LEU A 98 -3.49 -5.67 -8.84
N CYS A 99 -3.61 -4.61 -8.06
CA CYS A 99 -4.66 -3.60 -8.20
C CYS A 99 -4.33 -2.36 -7.37
N GLU A 100 -4.91 -1.22 -7.77
CA GLU A 100 -5.05 -0.04 -6.95
C GLU A 100 -6.34 -0.16 -6.13
N THR A 101 -6.28 0.16 -4.84
CA THR A 101 -7.40 0.05 -3.90
C THR A 101 -7.89 1.39 -3.39
N ASP A 102 -7.01 2.36 -3.36
CA ASP A 102 -7.25 3.68 -2.80
C ASP A 102 -6.14 4.65 -3.24
N TRP A 103 -6.27 5.90 -2.83
CA TRP A 103 -5.16 6.86 -2.84
C TRP A 103 -5.22 7.79 -1.63
N SER A 104 -4.09 8.34 -1.26
CA SER A 104 -4.03 9.45 -0.33
C SER A 104 -4.76 10.68 -0.89
N HIS A 105 -5.71 11.21 -0.14
CA HIS A 105 -6.58 12.33 -0.52
C HIS A 105 -6.59 13.44 0.53
N GLY A 106 -5.42 13.83 0.97
CA GLY A 106 -5.21 14.82 2.01
C GLY A 106 -4.34 14.32 3.16
N GLY A 107 -4.13 12.99 3.28
CA GLY A 107 -3.34 12.40 4.34
C GLY A 107 -1.85 12.69 4.23
N ASP A 108 -1.32 12.72 3.01
CA ASP A 108 0.04 13.23 2.78
C ASP A 108 0.04 14.74 2.68
N LYS A 109 0.91 15.36 3.45
CA LYS A 109 0.95 16.81 3.64
C LYS A 109 2.36 17.36 3.49
N ILE A 110 2.46 18.52 2.84
CA ILE A 110 3.65 19.38 2.91
C ILE A 110 3.37 20.42 3.99
N ILE A 111 4.19 20.44 5.03
CA ILE A 111 4.03 21.30 6.20
C ILE A 111 5.23 22.20 6.29
N ALA A 112 4.98 23.50 6.47
CA ALA A 112 6.01 24.50 6.68
C ALA A 112 5.81 25.23 8.01
N LYS A 113 6.89 25.72 8.61
CA LYS A 113 6.81 26.67 9.71
C LYS A 113 6.11 27.96 9.24
N HIS A 114 5.42 28.64 10.14
CA HIS A 114 4.68 29.85 9.80
C HIS A 114 5.57 30.99 9.26
N ASP A 115 6.83 31.05 9.69
CA ASP A 115 7.82 32.05 9.28
C ASP A 115 8.50 31.75 7.93
N VAL A 116 8.19 30.62 7.28
CA VAL A 116 8.78 30.25 6.00
C VAL A 116 8.02 30.87 4.84
N ASP A 117 8.74 31.61 4.01
CA ASP A 117 8.22 32.04 2.71
C ASP A 117 8.44 30.94 1.67
N MET A 118 7.36 30.30 1.25
CA MET A 118 7.37 29.23 0.25
C MET A 118 7.87 29.66 -1.14
N ALA A 119 7.94 30.94 -1.43
CA ALA A 119 8.54 31.46 -2.66
C ALA A 119 10.08 31.35 -2.66
N THR A 120 10.69 31.15 -1.50
CA THR A 120 12.16 31.11 -1.32
C THR A 120 12.70 29.70 -1.05
N LEU A 121 12.00 28.65 -1.48
CA LEU A 121 12.39 27.26 -1.23
C LEU A 121 13.67 26.82 -1.95
N LYS A 122 14.15 27.56 -2.94
CA LYS A 122 15.38 27.19 -3.65
C LYS A 122 16.58 27.14 -2.71
N GLY A 123 17.28 26.00 -2.72
CA GLY A 123 18.41 25.72 -1.82
C GLY A 123 17.99 25.23 -0.43
N SER A 124 16.70 25.16 -0.13
CA SER A 124 16.20 24.72 1.17
C SER A 124 16.35 23.21 1.37
N LYS A 125 16.47 22.80 2.65
CA LYS A 125 16.36 21.39 3.06
C LYS A 125 14.90 21.07 3.32
N ILE A 126 14.40 20.01 2.68
CA ILE A 126 13.04 19.47 2.89
C ILE A 126 13.19 18.07 3.46
N GLY A 127 12.63 17.84 4.65
CA GLY A 127 12.51 16.51 5.22
C GLY A 127 11.39 15.75 4.51
N VAL A 128 11.63 14.48 4.16
CA VAL A 128 10.59 13.60 3.60
C VAL A 128 10.56 12.29 4.39
N TYR A 129 9.35 11.81 4.69
CA TYR A 129 9.21 10.57 5.48
C TYR A 129 9.73 9.33 4.77
N LEU A 130 9.80 9.36 3.44
CA LEU A 130 10.32 8.29 2.63
C LEU A 130 10.80 8.86 1.28
N ASN A 131 12.08 8.73 0.98
CA ASN A 131 12.65 9.19 -0.29
C ASN A 131 12.41 8.15 -1.42
N LYS A 132 11.15 7.76 -1.61
CA LYS A 132 10.72 6.82 -2.65
C LYS A 132 9.91 7.53 -3.74
N PRO A 133 9.74 6.91 -4.90
CA PRO A 133 9.05 7.56 -6.03
C PRO A 133 7.71 8.19 -5.68
N SER A 134 6.84 7.56 -4.89
CA SER A 134 5.53 8.13 -4.51
C SER A 134 5.66 9.51 -3.87
N VAL A 135 6.46 9.60 -2.81
CA VAL A 135 6.60 10.82 -1.99
C VAL A 135 7.31 11.91 -2.77
N THR A 136 8.38 11.56 -3.50
CA THR A 136 9.12 12.53 -4.31
C THR A 136 8.33 12.97 -5.53
N PHE A 137 7.44 12.13 -6.08
CA PHE A 137 6.52 12.50 -7.15
C PHE A 137 5.48 13.52 -6.66
N PHE A 138 4.88 13.31 -5.49
CA PHE A 138 4.00 14.29 -4.85
C PHE A 138 4.73 15.62 -4.59
N LEU A 139 5.92 15.59 -3.98
CA LEU A 139 6.72 16.81 -3.77
C LEU A 139 7.05 17.51 -5.10
N ASN A 140 7.36 16.76 -6.15
CA ASN A 140 7.65 17.30 -7.47
C ASN A 140 6.46 18.05 -8.07
N HIS A 141 5.23 17.57 -7.89
CA HIS A 141 4.03 18.32 -8.33
C HIS A 141 3.93 19.68 -7.64
N TYR A 142 4.16 19.70 -6.33
CA TYR A 142 4.18 20.96 -5.58
C TYR A 142 5.27 21.91 -6.05
N LEU A 143 6.50 21.44 -6.19
CA LEU A 143 7.63 22.24 -6.64
C LEU A 143 7.42 22.77 -8.06
N ALA A 144 6.91 21.94 -8.98
CA ALA A 144 6.62 22.33 -10.35
C ALA A 144 5.56 23.46 -10.43
N ALA A 145 4.51 23.38 -9.59
CA ALA A 145 3.51 24.44 -9.48
C ALA A 145 4.13 25.80 -9.04
N HIS A 146 5.26 25.76 -8.34
CA HIS A 146 6.04 26.93 -7.91
C HIS A 146 7.25 27.22 -8.83
N LYS A 147 7.31 26.61 -10.02
CA LYS A 147 8.39 26.75 -11.02
C LYS A 147 9.76 26.30 -10.51
N LEU A 148 9.77 25.37 -9.57
CA LEU A 148 10.96 24.73 -9.01
C LEU A 148 11.07 23.27 -9.50
N LYS A 149 12.30 22.75 -9.47
CA LYS A 149 12.62 21.34 -9.76
C LYS A 149 13.05 20.65 -8.47
N LEU A 150 13.03 19.32 -8.44
CA LEU A 150 13.60 18.55 -7.32
C LEU A 150 15.07 18.87 -7.07
N SER A 151 15.84 19.16 -8.13
CA SER A 151 17.25 19.57 -8.02
C SER A 151 17.47 20.97 -7.39
N ASP A 152 16.42 21.76 -7.24
CA ASP A 152 16.50 23.08 -6.60
C ASP A 152 16.43 23.00 -5.06
N VAL A 153 16.13 21.82 -4.50
CA VAL A 153 16.02 21.57 -3.05
C VAL A 153 16.87 20.38 -2.62
N SER A 154 17.22 20.33 -1.33
CA SER A 154 17.94 19.22 -0.72
C SER A 154 16.94 18.33 0.04
N ILE A 155 16.71 17.12 -0.43
CA ILE A 155 15.79 16.16 0.19
C ILE A 155 16.54 15.33 1.23
N ILE A 156 16.00 15.27 2.44
CA ILE A 156 16.53 14.49 3.57
C ILE A 156 15.44 13.50 4.01
N GLU A 157 15.75 12.21 3.90
CA GLU A 157 14.85 11.15 4.37
C GLU A 157 14.98 10.96 5.89
N VAL A 158 13.82 10.88 6.56
CA VAL A 158 13.71 10.64 8.00
C VAL A 158 12.44 9.83 8.26
N GLU A 159 12.48 8.89 9.21
CA GLU A 159 11.30 8.15 9.63
C GLU A 159 10.16 9.08 10.08
N PRO A 160 8.87 8.73 9.86
CA PRO A 160 7.74 9.64 10.04
C PRO A 160 7.63 10.27 11.44
N GLU A 161 7.83 9.49 12.50
CA GLU A 161 7.79 9.98 13.88
C GLU A 161 8.97 10.93 14.16
N ALA A 162 10.19 10.50 13.82
CA ALA A 162 11.38 11.31 13.96
C ALA A 162 11.33 12.57 13.08
N MET A 163 10.61 12.54 11.95
CA MET A 163 10.36 13.70 11.12
C MET A 163 9.55 14.75 11.88
N SER A 164 8.45 14.33 12.52
CA SER A 164 7.62 15.23 13.33
C SER A 164 8.40 15.78 14.52
N ASP A 165 9.17 14.97 15.23
CA ASP A 165 10.05 15.43 16.32
C ASP A 165 11.07 16.46 15.85
N ASN A 166 11.71 16.21 14.72
CA ASN A 166 12.68 17.14 14.14
C ASN A 166 12.02 18.45 13.67
N PHE A 167 10.81 18.40 13.15
CA PHE A 167 10.05 19.59 12.79
C PHE A 167 9.63 20.39 14.04
N ILE A 168 9.10 19.73 15.06
CA ILE A 168 8.75 20.36 16.35
C ILE A 168 9.99 21.03 16.97
N ALA A 169 11.14 20.35 16.97
CA ALA A 169 12.42 20.86 17.47
C ALA A 169 13.11 21.88 16.54
N ASP A 170 12.44 22.37 15.49
CA ASP A 170 12.92 23.41 14.57
C ASP A 170 14.15 23.02 13.72
N ARG A 171 14.44 21.71 13.60
CA ARG A 171 15.55 21.19 12.78
C ARG A 171 15.22 21.16 11.29
N PHE A 172 13.94 21.04 10.95
CA PHE A 172 13.38 21.21 9.62
C PHE A 172 12.38 22.37 9.61
N LYS A 173 12.43 23.18 8.58
CA LYS A 173 11.47 24.26 8.35
C LYS A 173 10.35 23.84 7.40
N VAL A 174 10.60 22.85 6.56
CA VAL A 174 9.63 22.26 5.63
C VAL A 174 9.78 20.75 5.64
N ILE A 175 8.66 20.06 5.76
CA ILE A 175 8.61 18.60 5.73
C ILE A 175 7.48 18.08 4.84
N VAL A 176 7.63 16.85 4.36
CA VAL A 176 6.56 16.03 3.79
C VAL A 176 6.34 14.88 4.76
N ASN A 177 5.14 14.75 5.29
CA ASN A 177 4.78 13.68 6.20
C ASN A 177 3.30 13.29 5.98
N TYR A 178 2.84 12.22 6.61
CA TYR A 178 1.47 11.71 6.51
C TYR A 178 0.82 11.55 7.88
N ASP A 179 -0.52 11.48 7.89
CA ASP A 179 -1.29 11.33 9.13
C ASP A 179 -1.12 9.91 9.74
N PRO A 180 -1.04 9.80 11.08
CA PRO A 180 -1.28 10.87 12.08
C PRO A 180 -0.08 11.78 12.35
N GLN A 181 1.12 11.44 11.90
CA GLN A 181 2.35 12.18 12.23
C GLN A 181 2.35 13.60 11.65
N ALA A 182 1.73 13.80 10.49
CA ALA A 182 1.57 15.13 9.90
C ALA A 182 0.69 16.04 10.77
N LEU A 183 -0.44 15.53 11.29
CA LEU A 183 -1.30 16.25 12.23
C LEU A 183 -0.55 16.65 13.50
N ARG A 184 0.28 15.76 14.03
CA ARG A 184 1.12 16.05 15.19
C ARG A 184 2.12 17.17 14.90
N ALA A 185 2.81 17.11 13.77
CA ALA A 185 3.76 18.16 13.35
C ALA A 185 3.08 19.52 13.20
N GLU A 186 1.87 19.55 12.63
CA GLU A 186 1.08 20.78 12.49
C GLU A 186 0.69 21.36 13.85
N ARG A 187 0.09 20.55 14.73
CA ARG A 187 -0.45 20.98 16.02
C ARG A 187 0.64 21.41 17.00
N GLU A 188 1.73 20.64 17.12
CA GLU A 188 2.78 20.83 18.12
C GLU A 188 3.98 21.65 17.60
N GLY A 189 4.18 21.63 16.27
CA GLY A 189 5.38 22.21 15.65
C GLY A 189 5.21 23.64 15.16
N ASN A 190 4.12 24.37 15.49
CA ASN A 190 3.81 25.67 14.90
C ASN A 190 3.87 25.62 13.35
N GLY A 191 3.30 24.54 12.80
CA GLY A 191 3.28 24.28 11.38
C GLY A 191 1.99 24.75 10.71
N ARG A 192 2.08 25.02 9.41
CA ARG A 192 0.91 25.19 8.54
C ARG A 192 1.00 24.24 7.36
N VAL A 193 -0.10 23.63 7.00
CA VAL A 193 -0.20 22.82 5.77
C VAL A 193 -0.17 23.77 4.58
N VAL A 194 0.77 23.56 3.66
CA VAL A 194 0.93 24.35 2.44
C VAL A 194 0.41 23.65 1.20
N ALA A 195 0.39 22.33 1.21
CA ALA A 195 -0.24 21.48 0.21
C ALA A 195 -0.56 20.10 0.80
N THR A 196 -1.52 19.42 0.21
CA THR A 196 -1.84 18.03 0.53
C THR A 196 -1.96 17.22 -0.75
N SER A 197 -1.95 15.89 -0.63
CA SER A 197 -2.22 14.97 -1.73
C SER A 197 -3.59 15.22 -2.40
N LYS A 198 -4.55 15.81 -1.70
CA LYS A 198 -5.85 16.23 -2.25
C LYS A 198 -5.72 17.27 -3.36
N THR A 199 -4.68 18.09 -3.32
CA THR A 199 -4.39 19.09 -4.37
C THR A 199 -4.00 18.42 -5.70
N TYR A 200 -3.48 17.18 -5.63
CA TYR A 200 -3.01 16.41 -6.77
C TYR A 200 -3.64 15.01 -6.76
N PRO A 201 -4.95 14.87 -7.05
CA PRO A 201 -5.68 13.62 -6.94
C PRO A 201 -4.99 12.47 -7.70
N GLY A 202 -4.84 11.32 -7.06
CA GLY A 202 -4.20 10.14 -7.65
C GLY A 202 -2.68 10.20 -7.76
N CYS A 203 -2.00 11.20 -7.17
CA CYS A 203 -0.52 11.29 -7.18
C CYS A 203 0.16 10.30 -6.23
N ILE A 204 -0.56 9.78 -5.24
CA ILE A 204 -0.10 8.73 -4.33
C ILE A 204 -1.17 7.62 -4.31
N PRO A 205 -1.27 6.81 -5.39
CA PRO A 205 -2.13 5.64 -5.38
C PRO A 205 -1.49 4.53 -4.56
N GLU A 206 -2.33 3.73 -3.95
CA GLU A 206 -1.99 2.63 -3.05
C GLU A 206 -2.66 1.35 -3.54
N GLY A 207 -2.05 0.20 -3.25
CA GLY A 207 -2.61 -1.03 -3.78
C GLY A 207 -1.82 -2.28 -3.48
N PHE A 208 -2.41 -3.41 -3.86
CA PHE A 208 -1.83 -4.72 -3.66
C PHE A 208 -0.69 -5.01 -4.63
N VAL A 209 0.36 -5.61 -4.06
CA VAL A 209 1.51 -6.13 -4.79
C VAL A 209 1.88 -7.53 -4.28
N ALA A 210 2.48 -8.33 -5.14
CA ALA A 210 3.13 -9.56 -4.76
C ALA A 210 4.46 -9.71 -5.49
N ARG A 211 5.34 -10.59 -5.01
CA ARG A 211 6.50 -11.02 -5.80
C ARG A 211 6.01 -11.74 -7.05
N THR A 212 6.68 -11.47 -8.19
CA THR A 212 6.29 -12.04 -9.50
C THR A 212 6.42 -13.58 -9.54
N ASP A 213 7.32 -14.16 -8.76
CA ASP A 213 7.43 -15.61 -8.60
C ASP A 213 6.27 -16.15 -7.72
N ARG A 214 5.98 -15.48 -6.61
CA ARG A 214 4.95 -15.91 -5.67
C ARG A 214 3.54 -15.84 -6.25
N ILE A 215 3.21 -14.80 -7.03
CA ILE A 215 1.88 -14.67 -7.62
C ILE A 215 1.53 -15.81 -8.58
N LYS A 216 2.51 -16.44 -9.19
CA LYS A 216 2.31 -17.59 -10.07
C LYS A 216 1.91 -18.86 -9.32
N GLU A 217 2.15 -18.91 -8.02
CA GLU A 217 1.79 -20.03 -7.15
C GLU A 217 0.42 -19.84 -6.48
N ILE A 218 -0.12 -18.61 -6.48
CA ILE A 218 -1.44 -18.30 -5.95
C ILE A 218 -2.49 -18.56 -7.03
N PRO A 219 -3.46 -19.47 -6.80
CA PRO A 219 -4.56 -19.66 -7.75
C PRO A 219 -5.33 -18.36 -7.98
N GLU A 220 -5.70 -18.07 -9.22
CA GLU A 220 -6.43 -16.85 -9.57
C GLU A 220 -7.73 -16.69 -8.78
N GLU A 221 -8.43 -17.80 -8.48
CA GLU A 221 -9.66 -17.78 -7.68
C GLU A 221 -9.39 -17.38 -6.22
N HIS A 222 -8.23 -17.75 -5.65
CA HIS A 222 -7.85 -17.32 -4.29
C HIS A 222 -7.54 -15.82 -4.28
N LEU A 223 -6.82 -15.32 -5.28
CA LEU A 223 -6.58 -13.89 -5.43
C LEU A 223 -7.89 -13.11 -5.65
N ALA A 224 -8.79 -13.65 -6.47
CA ALA A 224 -10.12 -13.10 -6.65
C ALA A 224 -10.92 -13.06 -5.33
N GLY A 225 -10.80 -14.12 -4.50
CA GLY A 225 -11.38 -14.17 -3.16
C GLY A 225 -10.85 -13.07 -2.24
N VAL A 226 -9.54 -12.77 -2.29
CA VAL A 226 -8.96 -11.64 -1.55
C VAL A 226 -9.61 -10.31 -1.98
N PHE A 227 -9.77 -10.08 -3.29
CA PHE A 227 -10.38 -8.84 -3.79
C PHE A 227 -11.87 -8.74 -3.46
N ARG A 228 -12.63 -9.86 -3.50
CA ARG A 228 -14.04 -9.86 -3.08
C ARG A 228 -14.18 -9.58 -1.59
N ALA A 229 -13.33 -10.17 -0.75
CA ALA A 229 -13.31 -9.90 0.69
C ALA A 229 -12.98 -8.43 0.99
N TRP A 230 -11.99 -7.86 0.28
CA TRP A 230 -11.67 -6.42 0.35
C TRP A 230 -12.90 -5.56 0.00
N ASN A 231 -13.53 -5.79 -1.15
CA ASN A 231 -14.71 -5.02 -1.59
C ASN A 231 -15.88 -5.09 -0.60
N LYS A 232 -16.09 -6.27 0.00
CA LYS A 232 -17.10 -6.48 1.03
C LYS A 232 -16.76 -5.69 2.29
N ALA A 233 -15.48 -5.68 2.70
CA ALA A 233 -15.01 -4.91 3.84
C ALA A 233 -15.15 -3.41 3.62
N VAL A 234 -14.80 -2.90 2.44
CA VAL A 234 -15.02 -1.49 2.06
C VAL A 234 -16.49 -1.11 2.14
N SER A 235 -17.37 -1.96 1.62
CA SER A 235 -18.83 -1.71 1.67
C SER A 235 -19.33 -1.71 3.12
N TRP A 236 -18.85 -2.63 3.94
CA TRP A 236 -19.22 -2.72 5.35
C TRP A 236 -18.72 -1.51 6.15
N SER A 237 -17.48 -1.07 5.94
CA SER A 237 -16.90 0.06 6.66
C SER A 237 -17.53 1.41 6.30
N LYS A 238 -18.12 1.54 5.10
CA LYS A 238 -18.85 2.75 4.67
C LYS A 238 -20.28 2.85 5.23
N ASP A 239 -20.83 1.76 5.79
CA ASP A 239 -22.14 1.79 6.43
C ASP A 239 -22.03 2.42 7.83
N LYS A 240 -22.71 3.55 8.00
CA LYS A 240 -22.72 4.30 9.27
C LYS A 240 -23.23 3.49 10.45
N ALA A 241 -24.06 2.48 10.23
CA ALA A 241 -24.56 1.59 11.28
C ALA A 241 -23.41 0.79 11.92
N ASN A 242 -22.32 0.57 11.19
CA ASN A 242 -21.17 -0.20 11.67
C ASN A 242 -20.10 0.66 12.37
N TRP A 243 -20.31 1.99 12.50
CA TRP A 243 -19.27 2.91 12.98
C TRP A 243 -18.63 2.50 14.31
N GLN A 244 -19.43 2.09 15.30
CA GLN A 244 -18.89 1.75 16.62
C GLN A 244 -17.99 0.51 16.58
N GLU A 245 -18.36 -0.50 15.79
CA GLU A 245 -17.54 -1.69 15.58
C GLU A 245 -16.33 -1.36 14.71
N TYR A 246 -16.50 -0.56 13.67
CA TYR A 246 -15.40 -0.12 12.80
C TYR A 246 -14.34 0.67 13.59
N LYS A 247 -14.77 1.62 14.41
CA LYS A 247 -13.87 2.36 15.32
C LYS A 247 -13.06 1.42 16.21
N LYS A 248 -13.69 0.36 16.74
CA LYS A 248 -12.99 -0.65 17.54
C LYS A 248 -11.93 -1.36 16.70
N ILE A 249 -12.27 -1.81 15.49
CA ILE A 249 -11.32 -2.47 14.57
C ILE A 249 -10.17 -1.52 14.21
N LEU A 250 -10.45 -0.24 13.96
CA LEU A 250 -9.41 0.74 13.68
C LEU A 250 -8.40 0.83 14.82
N ASN A 251 -8.86 1.00 16.05
CA ASN A 251 -7.98 1.15 17.21
C ASN A 251 -7.28 -0.14 17.65
N GLU A 252 -7.97 -1.28 17.57
CA GLU A 252 -7.43 -2.54 18.09
C GLU A 252 -6.64 -3.35 17.07
N ASN A 253 -6.87 -3.11 15.76
CA ASN A 253 -6.25 -3.89 14.70
C ASN A 253 -5.45 -3.00 13.73
N THR A 254 -6.03 -1.93 13.16
CA THR A 254 -5.33 -1.09 12.18
C THR A 254 -4.20 -0.29 12.82
N PHE A 255 -4.42 0.24 14.01
CA PHE A 255 -3.45 1.00 14.81
C PHE A 255 -3.06 0.23 16.08
N GLU A 256 -2.89 -1.09 15.95
CA GLU A 256 -2.48 -1.95 17.06
C GLU A 256 -1.16 -1.46 17.67
N GLY A 257 -1.14 -1.35 19.02
CA GLY A 257 0.03 -0.88 19.76
C GLY A 257 0.13 0.64 19.93
N GLU A 258 -0.72 1.41 19.25
CA GLU A 258 -0.80 2.87 19.42
C GLU A 258 -1.83 3.27 20.47
N ALA A 259 -1.76 4.52 20.95
CA ALA A 259 -2.79 5.07 21.81
C ALA A 259 -4.10 5.19 21.01
N ALA A 260 -5.24 4.84 21.66
CA ALA A 260 -6.52 4.88 20.97
C ALA A 260 -6.89 6.28 20.47
N TYR A 261 -7.20 6.36 19.19
CA TYR A 261 -7.65 7.60 18.54
C TYR A 261 -9.11 7.92 18.87
N SER A 262 -9.41 9.22 18.98
CA SER A 262 -10.77 9.71 19.17
C SER A 262 -11.63 9.52 17.91
N ASP A 263 -12.96 9.60 18.04
CA ASP A 263 -13.88 9.62 16.90
C ASP A 263 -13.53 10.71 15.89
N GLN A 264 -13.15 11.88 16.39
CA GLN A 264 -12.79 13.02 15.54
C GLN A 264 -11.52 12.74 14.74
N ASP A 265 -10.46 12.23 15.39
CA ASP A 265 -9.20 11.93 14.71
C ASP A 265 -9.39 10.83 13.65
N LEU A 266 -10.13 9.76 13.97
CA LEU A 266 -10.40 8.68 13.00
C LEU A 266 -11.23 9.17 11.80
N GLN A 267 -12.23 10.03 12.02
CA GLN A 267 -13.02 10.59 10.93
C GLN A 267 -12.20 11.57 10.09
N GLU A 268 -11.32 12.36 10.71
CA GLU A 268 -10.39 13.24 10.01
C GLU A 268 -9.45 12.41 9.11
N MET A 269 -8.84 11.36 9.63
CA MET A 269 -7.99 10.45 8.85
C MET A 269 -8.76 9.75 7.72
N LEU A 270 -10.00 9.25 7.97
CA LEU A 270 -10.83 8.65 6.93
C LEU A 270 -11.24 9.65 5.83
N SER A 271 -11.38 10.93 6.18
CA SER A 271 -11.67 11.98 5.19
C SER A 271 -10.46 12.36 4.33
N SER A 272 -9.27 11.96 4.76
CA SER A 272 -7.99 12.26 4.10
C SER A 272 -7.50 11.15 3.15
N VAL A 273 -8.32 10.12 2.95
CA VAL A 273 -8.09 9.02 2.01
C VAL A 273 -9.28 8.83 1.10
N SER A 274 -9.05 8.26 -0.08
CA SER A 274 -10.12 7.85 -1.00
C SER A 274 -10.06 6.36 -1.24
N ILE A 275 -10.70 5.60 -0.35
CA ILE A 275 -10.86 4.15 -0.51
C ILE A 275 -11.88 3.91 -1.62
N HIS A 276 -11.47 3.24 -2.69
CA HIS A 276 -12.24 3.09 -3.92
C HIS A 276 -13.50 2.23 -3.71
N ASN A 277 -14.62 2.74 -4.21
CA ASN A 277 -15.81 1.93 -4.45
C ASN A 277 -15.67 1.14 -5.76
N LEU A 278 -16.65 0.26 -6.07
CA LEU A 278 -16.58 -0.59 -7.26
C LEU A 278 -16.46 0.19 -8.58
N SER A 279 -17.06 1.40 -8.69
CA SER A 279 -16.96 2.23 -9.89
C SER A 279 -15.56 2.79 -10.05
N GLU A 280 -14.98 3.31 -8.95
CA GLU A 280 -13.61 3.82 -8.92
C GLU A 280 -12.60 2.70 -9.17
N LEU A 281 -12.79 1.53 -8.58
CA LEU A 281 -11.93 0.36 -8.86
C LEU A 281 -11.94 -0.02 -10.34
N ARG A 282 -13.11 0.00 -11.00
CA ARG A 282 -13.22 -0.28 -12.45
C ARG A 282 -12.48 0.76 -13.29
N GLU A 283 -12.68 2.04 -12.96
CA GLU A 283 -12.03 3.14 -13.67
C GLU A 283 -10.51 3.09 -13.48
N ARG A 284 -10.04 2.90 -12.25
CA ARG A 284 -8.62 2.93 -11.93
C ARG A 284 -7.87 1.72 -12.44
N ASN A 285 -8.46 0.52 -12.31
CA ASN A 285 -7.79 -0.75 -12.63
C ASN A 285 -8.07 -1.26 -14.06
N GLY A 286 -8.82 -0.54 -14.87
CA GLY A 286 -9.04 -0.89 -16.28
C GLY A 286 -7.77 -0.89 -17.11
N SER A 287 -7.80 -1.55 -18.29
CA SER A 287 -6.62 -1.64 -19.19
C SER A 287 -6.15 -0.29 -19.75
N GLN A 288 -7.00 0.72 -19.71
CA GLN A 288 -6.72 2.13 -20.04
C GLN A 288 -7.00 3.04 -18.83
N GLY A 289 -7.02 2.45 -17.64
CA GLY A 289 -7.46 3.13 -16.42
C GLY A 289 -6.41 4.06 -15.81
N GLY A 290 -6.83 4.71 -14.73
CA GLY A 290 -6.02 5.72 -14.06
C GLY A 290 -4.70 5.21 -13.50
N LEU A 291 -4.61 3.94 -13.08
CA LEU A 291 -3.35 3.36 -12.62
C LEU A 291 -2.31 3.24 -13.76
N ASN A 292 -2.73 2.86 -14.97
CA ASN A 292 -1.81 2.85 -16.12
C ASN A 292 -1.30 4.25 -16.45
N THR A 293 -2.15 5.26 -16.38
CA THR A 293 -1.77 6.67 -16.56
C THR A 293 -0.75 7.08 -15.49
N TYR A 294 -1.05 6.81 -14.21
CA TYR A 294 -0.12 7.10 -13.12
C TYR A 294 1.26 6.44 -13.33
N LEU A 295 1.30 5.16 -13.69
CA LEU A 295 2.57 4.45 -13.91
C LEU A 295 3.37 5.04 -15.08
N ALA A 296 2.70 5.51 -16.13
CA ALA A 296 3.35 6.18 -17.26
C ALA A 296 3.90 7.55 -16.84
N ASP A 297 3.15 8.33 -16.07
CA ASP A 297 3.57 9.65 -15.56
C ASP A 297 4.72 9.51 -14.56
N LEU A 298 4.65 8.52 -13.67
CA LEU A 298 5.72 8.20 -12.73
C LEU A 298 7.01 7.79 -13.47
N LYS A 299 6.90 6.99 -14.53
CA LYS A 299 8.05 6.64 -15.37
C LYS A 299 8.65 7.88 -16.02
N ALA A 300 7.83 8.74 -16.62
CA ALA A 300 8.28 9.99 -17.22
C ALA A 300 8.96 10.91 -16.20
N PHE A 301 8.43 11.00 -14.99
CA PHE A 301 9.04 11.72 -13.87
C PHE A 301 10.42 11.15 -13.51
N LEU A 302 10.55 9.84 -13.39
CA LEU A 302 11.81 9.17 -13.06
C LEU A 302 12.87 9.40 -14.16
N VAL A 303 12.48 9.32 -15.43
CA VAL A 303 13.37 9.61 -16.57
C VAL A 303 13.83 11.07 -16.53
N THR A 304 12.89 12.01 -16.40
CA THR A 304 13.17 13.45 -16.42
C THR A 304 14.11 13.88 -15.30
N ASN A 305 14.02 13.23 -14.14
CA ASN A 305 14.85 13.55 -12.97
C ASN A 305 16.12 12.68 -12.85
N GLY A 306 16.42 11.84 -13.86
CA GLY A 306 17.58 10.95 -13.83
C GLY A 306 17.54 9.90 -12.72
N LYS A 307 16.33 9.51 -12.30
CA LYS A 307 16.06 8.58 -11.19
C LYS A 307 15.64 7.18 -11.65
N LEU A 308 15.47 6.97 -12.96
CA LEU A 308 15.12 5.66 -13.50
C LEU A 308 16.37 4.76 -13.49
N LYS A 309 16.42 3.79 -12.57
CA LYS A 309 17.52 2.83 -12.43
C LYS A 309 17.33 1.60 -13.33
N ARG A 310 16.09 1.14 -13.45
CA ARG A 310 15.67 0.00 -14.23
C ARG A 310 14.39 0.35 -14.96
N ASP A 311 14.38 0.15 -16.28
CA ASP A 311 13.17 0.42 -17.06
C ASP A 311 12.05 -0.58 -16.74
N PHE A 312 10.81 -0.13 -16.86
CA PHE A 312 9.63 -0.95 -16.70
C PHE A 312 8.54 -0.55 -17.72
N ASP A 313 7.79 -1.53 -18.13
CA ASP A 313 6.58 -1.31 -18.91
C ASP A 313 5.38 -1.32 -17.93
N PRO A 314 4.60 -0.22 -17.83
CA PRO A 314 3.39 -0.18 -17.01
C PRO A 314 2.45 -1.36 -17.21
N LYS A 315 2.31 -1.83 -18.45
CA LYS A 315 1.45 -2.96 -18.83
C LYS A 315 1.99 -4.32 -18.41
N VAL A 316 3.27 -4.40 -18.08
CA VAL A 316 3.92 -5.64 -17.64
C VAL A 316 3.98 -5.72 -16.12
N ILE A 317 4.33 -4.59 -15.47
CA ILE A 317 4.43 -4.54 -14.01
C ILE A 317 3.05 -4.59 -13.34
N PHE A 318 2.00 -4.08 -14.01
CA PHE A 318 0.62 -4.11 -13.54
C PHE A 318 -0.17 -5.20 -14.28
N GLN A 319 -0.63 -6.20 -13.54
CA GLN A 319 -1.41 -7.33 -14.03
C GLN A 319 -2.84 -7.27 -13.48
N ASN A 320 -3.72 -6.64 -14.23
CA ASN A 320 -5.10 -6.41 -13.82
C ASN A 320 -6.10 -7.54 -14.15
N GLY A 321 -5.65 -8.68 -14.65
CA GLY A 321 -6.53 -9.75 -15.12
C GLY A 321 -7.55 -10.18 -14.08
N VAL A 322 -7.07 -10.58 -12.91
CA VAL A 322 -7.94 -11.10 -11.83
C VAL A 322 -8.89 -10.03 -11.30
N ILE A 323 -8.39 -8.82 -10.98
CA ILE A 323 -9.25 -7.74 -10.48
C ILE A 323 -10.32 -7.35 -11.52
N SER A 324 -9.98 -7.33 -12.81
CA SER A 324 -10.93 -7.03 -13.88
C SER A 324 -12.05 -8.06 -13.95
N GLU A 325 -11.77 -9.35 -13.74
CA GLU A 325 -12.81 -10.40 -13.69
C GLU A 325 -13.72 -10.25 -12.45
N VAL A 326 -13.14 -9.93 -11.30
CA VAL A 326 -13.93 -9.66 -10.07
C VAL A 326 -14.87 -8.47 -10.25
N LEU A 327 -14.43 -7.45 -10.96
CA LEU A 327 -15.20 -6.21 -11.16
C LEU A 327 -16.28 -6.31 -12.26
N LYS A 328 -16.31 -7.40 -13.05
CA LYS A 328 -17.38 -7.66 -14.04
C LYS A 328 -18.69 -8.14 -13.40
N LYS A 329 -18.56 -8.79 -12.25
CA LYS A 329 -19.68 -9.34 -11.47
C LYS A 329 -20.27 -8.30 -10.51
#